data_87f13b0878efe30a3428d32ca64c6952
#
_entry.id   87f13b0878efe30a3428d32ca64c6952
#
_cell.length_a   1.000
_cell.length_b   1.000
_cell.length_c   1.000
_cell.angle_alpha   90.00
_cell.angle_beta   90.00
_cell.angle_gamma   90.00
#
_symmetry.space_group_name_H-M   'P 1'
#
loop_
_entity.id
_entity.type
_entity.pdbx_description
1 polymer ?
#
loop_
_entity_poly.entity_id
_entity_poly.type
_entity_poly.pdbx_seq_one_letter_code
_entity_poly.pdbx_strand_id
1 'polypeptide(L)'
;MNVPLSLASGGEAAIVENQGDYVVVRSSVASPPGSTLSMKHGELPVLVKVRGCKRLAESQLPFRIEGRLVSLTRAARDALFGQTPAD
;
A
#
# COMPACT_ATOMS: atom_id res chain seq x y z
N MET A 1 -0.01 -6.67 10.50
CA MET A 1 0.47 -6.89 9.14
C MET A 1 1.43 -5.81 8.73
N ASN A 2 2.45 -6.16 7.98
CA ASN A 2 3.41 -5.18 7.53
C ASN A 2 4.06 -5.69 6.26
N VAL A 3 3.63 -5.18 5.13
CA VAL A 3 4.15 -5.59 3.83
C VAL A 3 4.98 -4.43 3.27
N PRO A 4 6.30 -4.55 3.26
CA PRO A 4 7.14 -3.45 2.80
C PRO A 4 7.03 -3.24 1.29
N LEU A 5 7.02 -2.00 0.88
CA LEU A 5 6.88 -1.63 -0.51
C LEU A 5 7.84 -0.51 -0.83
N SER A 6 8.19 -0.39 -2.11
CA SER A 6 9.00 0.71 -2.59
C SER A 6 8.11 1.62 -3.42
N LEU A 7 8.21 2.91 -3.21
CA LEU A 7 7.43 3.85 -4.00
C LEU A 7 8.11 4.06 -5.35
N ALA A 8 7.31 4.19 -6.39
CA ALA A 8 7.83 4.42 -7.72
C ALA A 8 8.63 5.71 -7.79
N SER A 9 8.27 6.68 -6.96
CA SER A 9 8.97 7.96 -6.94
C SER A 9 10.23 7.95 -6.07
N GLY A 10 10.53 6.84 -5.43
CA GLY A 10 11.77 6.73 -4.67
C GLY A 10 11.64 6.80 -3.17
N GLY A 11 10.52 6.55 -2.62
CA GLY A 11 10.36 6.51 -1.17
C GLY A 11 10.08 5.11 -0.68
N GLU A 12 9.67 5.00 0.57
CA GLU A 12 9.35 3.73 1.18
C GLU A 12 7.93 3.73 1.70
N ALA A 13 7.33 2.58 1.74
CA ALA A 13 5.98 2.43 2.24
C ALA A 13 5.78 1.03 2.80
N ALA A 14 4.68 0.83 3.50
CA ALA A 14 4.33 -0.50 3.99
C ALA A 14 2.81 -0.57 4.13
N ILE A 15 2.23 -1.68 3.73
CA ILE A 15 0.82 -1.92 3.98
C ILE A 15 0.71 -2.44 5.40
N VAL A 16 -0.04 -1.74 6.23
CA VAL A 16 -0.19 -2.11 7.63
C VAL A 16 -1.57 -2.69 7.96
N GLU A 17 -2.55 -2.49 7.10
CA GLU A 17 -3.86 -3.10 7.25
C GLU A 17 -4.43 -3.44 5.89
N ASN A 18 -5.17 -4.51 5.81
CA ASN A 18 -5.84 -4.91 4.59
C ASN A 18 -7.17 -5.57 4.92
N GLN A 19 -8.23 -5.19 4.22
CA GLN A 19 -9.50 -5.82 4.38
C GLN A 19 -10.17 -5.79 3.02
N GLY A 20 -10.17 -6.89 2.32
CA GLY A 20 -10.64 -6.96 0.95
C GLY A 20 -9.74 -6.11 0.07
N ASP A 21 -10.31 -5.12 -0.60
CA ASP A 21 -9.53 -4.21 -1.45
C ASP A 21 -9.07 -2.98 -0.67
N TYR A 22 -9.58 -2.79 0.54
CA TYR A 22 -9.20 -1.62 1.34
C TYR A 22 -7.86 -1.86 1.99
N VAL A 23 -6.99 -0.87 1.91
CA VAL A 23 -5.69 -0.97 2.54
C VAL A 23 -5.34 0.31 3.26
N VAL A 24 -4.52 0.18 4.29
CA VAL A 24 -3.92 1.32 4.95
C VAL A 24 -2.42 1.18 4.75
N VAL A 25 -1.83 2.22 4.19
CA VAL A 25 -0.41 2.23 3.86
C VAL A 25 0.27 3.32 4.66
N ARG A 26 1.39 3.02 5.27
CA ARG A 26 2.25 4.04 5.85
C ARG A 26 3.31 4.37 4.83
N SER A 27 3.62 5.62 4.64
CA SER A 27 4.48 6.06 3.56
C SER A 27 5.42 7.17 4.00
N SER A 28 6.55 7.26 3.36
CA SER A 28 7.48 8.35 3.60
C SER A 28 7.06 9.60 2.82
N VAL A 29 6.12 9.47 1.90
CA VAL A 29 5.70 10.57 1.04
C VAL A 29 4.19 10.71 1.09
N ALA A 30 3.68 11.92 1.12
CA ALA A 30 2.26 12.17 1.11
C ALA A 30 1.68 11.89 -0.28
N SER A 31 0.42 11.50 -0.33
CA SER A 31 -0.26 11.28 -1.59
C SER A 31 -1.69 11.81 -1.45
N PRO A 32 -2.09 12.80 -2.20
CA PRO A 32 -3.39 13.44 -2.00
C PRO A 32 -4.54 12.52 -2.40
N PRO A 33 -5.71 12.71 -1.79
CA PRO A 33 -6.88 11.92 -2.16
C PRO A 33 -7.19 12.12 -3.64
N GLY A 34 -7.60 11.07 -4.27
CA GLY A 34 -7.92 11.09 -5.70
C GLY A 34 -6.75 10.68 -6.58
N SER A 35 -5.54 10.64 -6.04
CA SER A 35 -4.40 10.24 -6.84
C SER A 35 -4.23 8.72 -6.75
N THR A 36 -3.36 8.19 -7.59
CA THR A 36 -3.02 6.77 -7.56
C THR A 36 -1.58 6.64 -7.09
N LEU A 37 -1.39 5.88 -6.04
CA LEU A 37 -0.06 5.68 -5.48
C LEU A 37 0.55 4.43 -6.11
N SER A 38 1.67 4.59 -6.79
CA SER A 38 2.34 3.49 -7.47
C SER A 38 3.48 2.97 -6.60
N MET A 39 3.46 1.70 -6.33
CA MET A 39 4.46 1.08 -5.46
C MET A 39 4.85 -0.27 -6.04
N LYS A 40 5.89 -0.87 -5.49
CA LYS A 40 6.30 -2.20 -5.87
C LYS A 40 6.63 -3.02 -4.64
N HIS A 41 6.28 -4.29 -4.69
CA HIS A 41 6.69 -5.26 -3.69
C HIS A 41 7.61 -6.21 -4.44
N GLY A 42 8.92 -5.98 -4.35
CA GLY A 42 9.86 -6.65 -5.21
C GLY A 42 9.64 -6.15 -6.62
N GLU A 43 9.26 -7.02 -7.54
CA GLU A 43 8.98 -6.61 -8.91
C GLU A 43 7.49 -6.52 -9.17
N LEU A 44 6.67 -6.78 -8.16
CA LEU A 44 5.25 -6.82 -8.35
C LEU A 44 4.67 -5.43 -8.20
N PRO A 45 4.01 -4.89 -9.21
CA PRO A 45 3.43 -3.55 -9.11
C PRO A 45 2.20 -3.55 -8.22
N VAL A 46 2.08 -2.52 -7.40
CA VAL A 46 0.94 -2.37 -6.50
C VAL A 46 0.42 -0.95 -6.67
N LEU A 47 -0.84 -0.83 -7.06
CA LEU A 47 -1.45 0.46 -7.26
C LEU A 47 -2.57 0.64 -6.25
N VAL A 48 -2.59 1.79 -5.61
CA VAL A 48 -3.62 2.11 -4.63
C VAL A 48 -4.26 3.42 -5.02
N LYS A 49 -5.57 3.42 -5.14
CA LYS A 49 -6.27 4.67 -5.38
C LYS A 49 -6.51 5.31 -4.02
N VAL A 50 -5.91 6.45 -3.80
CA VAL A 50 -5.89 7.09 -2.49
C VAL A 50 -7.23 7.75 -2.20
N ARG A 51 -7.78 7.45 -1.04
CA ARG A 51 -9.01 8.07 -0.58
C ARG A 51 -8.75 9.09 0.51
N GLY A 52 -7.70 8.93 1.25
CA GLY A 52 -7.35 9.86 2.30
C GLY A 52 -5.89 9.75 2.66
N CYS A 53 -5.31 10.82 3.14
CA CYS A 53 -3.92 10.84 3.55
C CYS A 53 -3.82 11.72 4.77
N LYS A 54 -3.17 11.23 5.82
CA LYS A 54 -3.05 11.98 7.05
C LYS A 54 -1.64 11.86 7.58
N ARG A 55 -1.08 12.95 8.01
CA ARG A 55 0.22 12.91 8.66
C ARG A 55 0.00 12.59 10.13
N LEU A 56 0.63 11.54 10.61
CA LEU A 56 0.51 11.14 11.99
C LEU A 56 1.65 11.75 12.81
N ALA A 57 2.60 10.95 13.21
CA ALA A 57 3.67 11.44 14.04
C ALA A 57 4.95 11.45 13.25
N GLU A 58 5.98 12.07 13.77
CA GLU A 58 7.26 12.05 13.11
C GLU A 58 7.80 10.65 13.18
N SER A 59 8.10 10.07 12.06
CA SER A 59 8.66 8.74 11.97
C SER A 59 9.19 8.59 10.57
N GLN A 60 9.75 7.44 10.24
CA GLN A 60 10.24 7.20 8.90
C GLN A 60 9.10 7.10 7.91
N LEU A 61 7.93 6.71 8.36
CA LEU A 61 6.76 6.59 7.53
C LEU A 61 5.62 7.40 8.18
N PRO A 62 5.71 8.72 8.12
CA PRO A 62 4.76 9.56 8.85
C PRO A 62 3.37 9.68 8.26
N PHE A 63 3.19 9.30 7.01
CA PHE A 63 1.90 9.48 6.37
C PHE A 63 1.08 8.21 6.41
N ARG A 64 -0.17 8.32 6.84
CA ARG A 64 -1.10 7.21 6.83
C ARG A 64 -2.03 7.43 5.65
N ILE A 65 -1.97 6.54 4.68
CA ILE A 65 -2.73 6.64 3.45
C ILE A 65 -3.78 5.54 3.43
N GLU A 66 -5.02 5.91 3.20
CA GLU A 66 -6.10 4.95 3.09
C GLU A 66 -6.53 4.90 1.64
N GLY A 67 -6.79 3.74 1.14
CA GLY A 67 -7.20 3.61 -0.25
C GLY A 67 -7.64 2.21 -0.62
N ARG A 68 -7.79 2.00 -1.91
CA ARG A 68 -8.20 0.70 -2.44
C ARG A 68 -7.17 0.20 -3.41
N LEU A 69 -6.91 -1.10 -3.36
CA LEU A 69 -6.05 -1.73 -4.32
C LEU A 69 -6.77 -1.76 -5.66
N VAL A 70 -6.07 -1.40 -6.72
CA VAL A 70 -6.65 -1.43 -8.06
C VAL A 70 -5.75 -2.27 -8.96
N SER A 71 -6.36 -2.91 -9.95
CA SER A 71 -5.63 -3.68 -10.96
C SER A 71 -4.72 -4.76 -10.37
N LEU A 72 -5.11 -5.33 -9.26
CA LEU A 72 -4.30 -6.34 -8.61
C LEU A 72 -4.90 -7.72 -8.87
N THR A 73 -4.14 -8.59 -9.49
CA THR A 73 -4.60 -9.94 -9.78
C THR A 73 -4.66 -10.75 -8.48
N ARG A 74 -5.33 -11.89 -8.55
CA ARG A 74 -5.39 -12.78 -7.39
C ARG A 74 -3.99 -13.27 -7.02
N ALA A 75 -3.18 -13.64 -8.00
CA ALA A 75 -1.84 -14.11 -7.72
C ALA A 75 -1.01 -13.02 -7.04
N ALA A 76 -1.15 -11.78 -7.47
CA ALA A 76 -0.43 -10.69 -6.88
C ALA A 76 -0.90 -10.43 -5.45
N ARG A 77 -2.20 -10.53 -5.22
CA ARG A 77 -2.75 -10.33 -3.88
C ARG A 77 -2.23 -11.41 -2.93
N ASP A 78 -2.16 -12.66 -3.40
CA ASP A 78 -1.66 -13.75 -2.58
C ASP A 78 -0.18 -13.53 -2.26
N ALA A 79 0.58 -13.05 -3.23
CA ALA A 79 1.99 -12.79 -3.02
C ALA A 79 2.20 -11.67 -2.00
N LEU A 80 1.36 -10.65 -2.04
CA LEU A 80 1.51 -9.55 -1.11
C LEU A 80 1.12 -9.92 0.30
N PHE A 81 0.03 -10.64 0.47
CA PHE A 81 -0.50 -10.88 1.79
C PHE A 81 -0.23 -12.29 2.33
N GLY A 82 0.49 -13.06 1.58
CA GLY A 82 0.89 -14.37 2.04
C GLY A 82 -0.25 -15.32 2.32
N GLN A 83 -1.42 -15.12 1.73
CA GLN A 83 -2.48 -15.73 2.12
C GLN A 83 -2.81 -16.92 1.53
N THR A 84 -3.01 -17.90 2.01
CA THR A 84 -3.29 -19.01 1.43
C THR A 84 -4.39 -19.58 1.99
N PRO A 85 -5.42 -19.54 1.55
CA PRO A 85 -6.53 -20.06 2.05
C PRO A 85 -6.44 -21.45 1.97
N ALA A 86 -6.20 -22.02 2.43
CA ALA A 86 -6.19 -23.19 2.38
C ALA A 86 -6.99 -23.96 1.93
N ASP A 87 -7.15 -24.01 1.77
CA ASP A 87 -7.77 -24.68 1.46
C ASP A 87 -7.88 -25.13 1.43
#